data_26e28b37544b22594a623f90c029266b
#
_entry.id   26e28b37544b22594a623f90c029266b
#
_cell.length_a   1.000
_cell.length_b   1.000
_cell.length_c   1.000
_cell.angle_alpha   90.00
_cell.angle_beta   90.00
_cell.angle_gamma   90.00
#
_symmetry.space_group_name_H-M   'P 1'
#
loop_
_entity.id
_entity.type
_entity.pdbx_description
1 polymer ?
#
loop_
_entity_poly.entity_id
_entity_poly.type
_entity_poly.pdbx_seq_one_letter_code
_entity_poly.pdbx_strand_id
1 'polypeptide(L)'
;MKTLLILLLALAVILIVIAKIHPIGKKISLYIVLGLIALIMLVPFYMMFVMATHTTSEIYSFPPALWFGTNLVTNFHNMVAAVNFPLSFLNSCIVTFGNVILVLFFCSIGGYAFSVYQFPGKKVLFAILLGTMMVPWTAGIIPWFIMMSKLGWLNSFQALIIPSCANAFGIFWMRQYCQNNVPVSLIEAARIDGCSEWTIFFRVIAPILKPAYASLGIMQFVNVWNDFMQPLMILRRPEKMTLPLMLKTMVGD
;
A
#
# COMPACT_ATOMS: atom_id res chain seq x y z
N MET A 1 -22.35 -24.27 14.65
CA MET A 1 -21.28 -23.47 15.28
C MET A 1 -20.54 -24.24 16.38
N LYS A 2 -21.21 -24.82 17.39
CA LYS A 2 -20.56 -25.60 18.50
C LYS A 2 -19.76 -26.81 17.99
N THR A 3 -20.28 -27.58 17.04
CA THR A 3 -19.61 -28.76 16.46
C THR A 3 -18.33 -28.39 15.70
N LEU A 4 -18.34 -27.28 14.94
CA LEU A 4 -17.15 -26.79 14.24
C LEU A 4 -16.04 -26.36 15.22
N LEU A 5 -16.41 -25.69 16.31
CA LEU A 5 -15.48 -25.25 17.35
C LEU A 5 -14.84 -26.48 18.04
N ILE A 6 -15.62 -27.53 18.33
CA ILE A 6 -15.10 -28.78 18.93
C ILE A 6 -14.13 -29.47 17.98
N LEU A 7 -14.43 -29.54 16.68
CA LEU A 7 -13.54 -30.12 15.68
C LEU A 7 -12.22 -29.34 15.55
N LEU A 8 -12.27 -28.01 15.56
CA LEU A 8 -11.08 -27.16 15.52
C LEU A 8 -10.20 -27.32 16.79
N LEU A 9 -10.83 -27.42 17.97
CA LEU A 9 -10.12 -27.70 19.22
C LEU A 9 -9.47 -29.08 19.22
N ALA A 10 -10.19 -30.11 18.78
CA ALA A 10 -9.67 -31.47 18.66
C ALA A 10 -8.47 -31.51 17.69
N LEU A 11 -8.56 -30.87 16.54
CA LEU A 11 -7.48 -30.74 15.57
C LEU A 11 -6.26 -30.04 16.18
N ALA A 12 -6.47 -28.94 16.90
CA ALA A 12 -5.39 -28.22 17.58
C ALA A 12 -4.67 -29.09 18.62
N VAL A 13 -5.43 -29.86 19.43
CA VAL A 13 -4.86 -30.79 20.42
C VAL A 13 -4.05 -31.89 19.73
N ILE A 14 -4.56 -32.50 18.65
CA ILE A 14 -3.85 -33.53 17.88
C ILE A 14 -2.54 -32.94 17.30
N LEU A 15 -2.55 -31.75 16.74
CA LEU A 15 -1.37 -31.09 16.19
C LEU A 15 -0.31 -30.78 17.28
N ILE A 16 -0.74 -30.38 18.48
CA ILE A 16 0.15 -30.13 19.62
C ILE A 16 0.79 -31.46 20.09
N VAL A 17 0.02 -32.53 20.14
CA VAL A 17 0.55 -33.87 20.53
C VAL A 17 1.58 -34.36 19.51
N ILE A 18 1.27 -34.29 18.21
CA ILE A 18 2.19 -34.66 17.13
C ILE A 18 3.48 -33.83 17.19
N ALA A 19 3.37 -32.51 17.45
CA ALA A 19 4.53 -31.62 17.58
C ALA A 19 5.44 -31.97 18.77
N LYS A 20 4.91 -32.56 19.84
CA LYS A 20 5.70 -32.96 21.03
C LYS A 20 6.44 -34.29 20.86
N ILE A 21 5.95 -35.20 20.02
CA ILE A 21 6.48 -36.58 19.96
C ILE A 21 7.73 -36.68 19.08
N HIS A 22 7.87 -35.85 18.05
CA HIS A 22 9.00 -35.94 17.09
C HIS A 22 9.36 -34.61 16.45
N PRO A 23 10.65 -34.28 16.21
CA PRO A 23 11.04 -33.01 15.56
C PRO A 23 10.48 -32.84 14.14
N ILE A 24 10.27 -33.94 13.41
CA ILE A 24 9.59 -33.92 12.11
C ILE A 24 8.10 -33.58 12.29
N GLY A 25 7.45 -34.12 13.34
CA GLY A 25 6.05 -33.81 13.67
C GLY A 25 5.80 -32.33 13.90
N LYS A 26 6.76 -31.60 14.48
CA LYS A 26 6.68 -30.14 14.66
C LYS A 26 6.60 -29.38 13.34
N LYS A 27 7.41 -29.79 12.34
CA LYS A 27 7.36 -29.17 10.99
C LYS A 27 6.04 -29.50 10.28
N ILE A 28 5.60 -30.76 10.33
CA ILE A 28 4.33 -31.18 9.72
C ILE A 28 3.15 -30.43 10.34
N SER A 29 3.08 -30.36 11.67
CA SER A 29 2.06 -29.60 12.39
C SER A 29 2.05 -28.12 11.97
N LEU A 30 3.23 -27.49 11.87
CA LEU A 30 3.35 -26.10 11.40
C LEU A 30 2.78 -25.93 9.99
N TYR A 31 3.15 -26.80 9.03
CA TYR A 31 2.66 -26.71 7.66
C TYR A 31 1.14 -26.95 7.56
N ILE A 32 0.58 -27.85 8.37
CA ILE A 32 -0.87 -28.06 8.42
C ILE A 32 -1.58 -26.80 8.92
N VAL A 33 -1.10 -26.20 10.02
CA VAL A 33 -1.67 -24.97 10.57
C VAL A 33 -1.58 -23.84 9.56
N LEU A 34 -0.41 -23.64 8.94
CA LEU A 34 -0.24 -22.61 7.90
C LEU A 34 -1.13 -22.86 6.68
N GLY A 35 -1.28 -24.12 6.26
CA GLY A 35 -2.19 -24.50 5.16
C GLY A 35 -3.65 -24.22 5.48
N LEU A 36 -4.10 -24.50 6.70
CA LEU A 36 -5.47 -24.21 7.14
C LEU A 36 -5.72 -22.69 7.19
N ILE A 37 -4.76 -21.93 7.74
CA ILE A 37 -4.86 -20.46 7.74
C ILE A 37 -4.91 -19.92 6.31
N ALA A 38 -4.06 -20.42 5.42
CA ALA A 38 -4.06 -20.02 4.01
C ALA A 38 -5.40 -20.34 3.32
N LEU A 39 -5.97 -21.51 3.55
CA LEU A 39 -7.28 -21.88 3.03
C LEU A 39 -8.39 -20.93 3.53
N ILE A 40 -8.40 -20.62 4.83
CA ILE A 40 -9.38 -19.66 5.39
C ILE A 40 -9.22 -18.28 4.75
N MET A 41 -7.97 -17.82 4.55
CA MET A 41 -7.69 -16.54 3.89
C MET A 41 -8.08 -16.51 2.41
N LEU A 42 -8.16 -17.67 1.74
CA LEU A 42 -8.59 -17.77 0.35
C LEU A 42 -10.12 -17.77 0.19
N VAL A 43 -10.89 -18.12 1.23
CA VAL A 43 -12.36 -18.17 1.17
C VAL A 43 -12.98 -16.86 0.67
N PRO A 44 -12.63 -15.66 1.17
CA PRO A 44 -13.21 -14.42 0.68
C PRO A 44 -12.97 -14.20 -0.81
N PHE A 45 -11.77 -14.54 -1.29
CA PHE A 45 -11.43 -14.42 -2.72
C PHE A 45 -12.23 -15.41 -3.56
N TYR A 46 -12.37 -16.65 -3.11
CA TYR A 46 -13.21 -17.64 -3.75
C TYR A 46 -14.66 -17.16 -3.85
N MET A 47 -15.22 -16.66 -2.74
CA MET A 47 -16.58 -16.15 -2.71
C MET A 47 -16.77 -14.94 -3.62
N MET A 48 -15.78 -14.06 -3.74
CA MET A 48 -15.80 -12.94 -4.68
C MET A 48 -15.95 -13.43 -6.13
N PHE A 49 -15.19 -14.45 -6.53
CA PHE A 49 -15.32 -15.05 -7.87
C PHE A 49 -16.67 -15.74 -8.06
N VAL A 50 -17.16 -16.49 -7.08
CA VAL A 50 -18.49 -17.11 -7.12
C VAL A 50 -19.57 -16.05 -7.30
N MET A 51 -19.56 -15.00 -6.47
CA MET A 51 -20.55 -13.91 -6.52
C MET A 51 -20.52 -13.16 -7.86
N ALA A 52 -19.35 -12.98 -8.47
CA ALA A 52 -19.22 -12.34 -9.77
C ALA A 52 -19.98 -13.09 -10.90
N THR A 53 -20.31 -14.36 -10.68
CA THR A 53 -21.05 -15.21 -11.63
C THR A 53 -22.56 -15.28 -11.38
N HIS A 54 -23.07 -14.59 -10.36
CA HIS A 54 -24.47 -14.62 -9.96
C HIS A 54 -25.18 -13.28 -10.21
N THR A 55 -26.52 -13.33 -10.22
CA THR A 55 -27.34 -12.12 -10.22
C THR A 55 -27.37 -11.48 -8.84
N THR A 56 -27.71 -10.19 -8.77
CA THR A 56 -27.82 -9.46 -7.48
C THR A 56 -28.80 -10.15 -6.52
N SER A 57 -29.93 -10.67 -7.01
CA SER A 57 -30.92 -11.39 -6.19
C SER A 57 -30.35 -12.69 -5.60
N GLU A 58 -29.54 -13.42 -6.36
CA GLU A 58 -28.90 -14.65 -5.90
C GLU A 58 -27.79 -14.38 -4.87
N ILE A 59 -27.07 -13.29 -5.02
CA ILE A 59 -26.01 -12.88 -4.07
C ILE A 59 -26.59 -12.64 -2.67
N TYR A 60 -27.78 -12.03 -2.59
CA TYR A 60 -28.46 -11.74 -1.31
C TYR A 60 -29.39 -12.89 -0.84
N SER A 61 -29.44 -14.01 -1.56
CA SER A 61 -30.22 -15.17 -1.15
C SER A 61 -29.60 -15.90 0.04
N PHE A 62 -30.45 -16.58 0.82
CA PHE A 62 -30.00 -17.45 1.90
C PHE A 62 -30.53 -18.88 1.70
N PRO A 63 -29.68 -19.91 1.72
CA PRO A 63 -28.21 -19.90 1.93
C PRO A 63 -27.46 -19.29 0.76
N PRO A 64 -26.26 -18.70 1.00
CA PRO A 64 -25.44 -18.11 -0.07
C PRO A 64 -25.00 -19.19 -1.06
N ALA A 65 -24.93 -18.84 -2.35
CA ALA A 65 -24.40 -19.71 -3.37
C ALA A 65 -22.90 -20.00 -3.14
N LEU A 66 -22.53 -21.29 -3.15
CA LEU A 66 -21.15 -21.73 -2.95
C LEU A 66 -20.45 -22.16 -4.25
N TRP A 67 -21.19 -22.26 -5.37
CA TRP A 67 -20.69 -22.70 -6.67
C TRP A 67 -20.90 -21.61 -7.71
N PHE A 68 -20.15 -21.70 -8.80
CA PHE A 68 -20.23 -20.73 -9.89
C PHE A 68 -21.60 -20.75 -10.59
N GLY A 69 -22.14 -19.55 -10.86
CA GLY A 69 -23.32 -19.33 -11.69
C GLY A 69 -22.95 -19.09 -13.17
N THR A 70 -23.90 -18.57 -13.95
CA THR A 70 -23.74 -18.39 -15.40
C THR A 70 -23.69 -16.93 -15.85
N ASN A 71 -23.82 -15.97 -14.93
CA ASN A 71 -23.99 -14.55 -15.25
C ASN A 71 -22.68 -13.75 -15.41
N LEU A 72 -21.50 -14.39 -15.39
CA LEU A 72 -20.21 -13.69 -15.44
C LEU A 72 -20.11 -12.74 -16.65
N VAL A 73 -20.49 -13.22 -17.85
CA VAL A 73 -20.38 -12.43 -19.09
C VAL A 73 -21.34 -11.25 -19.06
N THR A 74 -22.59 -11.49 -18.61
CA THR A 74 -23.61 -10.43 -18.46
C THR A 74 -23.18 -9.36 -17.46
N ASN A 75 -22.67 -9.79 -16.30
CA ASN A 75 -22.18 -8.86 -15.27
C ASN A 75 -20.97 -8.04 -15.76
N PHE A 76 -20.07 -8.68 -16.53
CA PHE A 76 -18.95 -7.97 -17.14
C PHE A 76 -19.42 -6.92 -18.16
N HIS A 77 -20.37 -7.26 -19.05
CA HIS A 77 -20.94 -6.31 -20.00
C HIS A 77 -21.64 -5.16 -19.29
N ASN A 78 -22.44 -5.45 -18.27
CA ASN A 78 -23.11 -4.42 -17.48
C ASN A 78 -22.11 -3.47 -16.78
N MET A 79 -21.02 -4.01 -16.23
CA MET A 79 -19.96 -3.21 -15.63
C MET A 79 -19.31 -2.27 -16.67
N VAL A 80 -18.93 -2.80 -17.83
CA VAL A 80 -18.27 -1.99 -18.89
C VAL A 80 -19.23 -0.93 -19.45
N ALA A 81 -20.55 -1.23 -19.53
CA ALA A 81 -21.55 -0.27 -19.95
C ALA A 81 -21.79 0.84 -18.90
N ALA A 82 -21.73 0.50 -17.62
CA ALA A 82 -22.00 1.45 -16.54
C ALA A 82 -20.83 2.41 -16.26
N VAL A 83 -19.57 1.96 -16.42
CA VAL A 83 -18.39 2.73 -16.06
C VAL A 83 -17.23 2.52 -17.04
N ASN A 84 -16.42 3.56 -17.22
CA ASN A 84 -15.19 3.45 -18.02
C ASN A 84 -14.06 2.85 -17.18
N PHE A 85 -14.13 1.52 -16.95
CA PHE A 85 -13.15 0.80 -16.17
C PHE A 85 -11.71 0.99 -16.64
N PRO A 86 -11.38 0.86 -17.98
CA PRO A 86 -10.02 1.05 -18.45
C PRO A 86 -9.45 2.43 -18.12
N LEU A 87 -10.25 3.48 -18.25
CA LEU A 87 -9.82 4.84 -17.94
C LEU A 87 -9.57 5.04 -16.44
N SER A 88 -10.46 4.54 -15.58
CA SER A 88 -10.30 4.63 -14.13
C SER A 88 -9.10 3.81 -13.63
N PHE A 89 -8.84 2.65 -14.25
CA PHE A 89 -7.64 1.87 -13.99
C PHE A 89 -6.37 2.65 -14.38
N LEU A 90 -6.35 3.26 -15.56
CA LEU A 90 -5.23 4.10 -16.03
C LEU A 90 -5.02 5.29 -15.09
N ASN A 91 -6.08 5.95 -14.66
CA ASN A 91 -6.01 7.06 -13.70
C ASN A 91 -5.39 6.62 -12.37
N SER A 92 -5.81 5.45 -11.84
CA SER A 92 -5.19 4.87 -10.65
C SER A 92 -3.70 4.57 -10.86
N CYS A 93 -3.33 4.04 -12.01
CA CYS A 93 -1.91 3.82 -12.36
C CYS A 93 -1.13 5.14 -12.38
N ILE A 94 -1.64 6.18 -13.05
CA ILE A 94 -0.98 7.50 -13.14
C ILE A 94 -0.77 8.09 -11.75
N VAL A 95 -1.82 8.11 -10.91
CA VAL A 95 -1.75 8.67 -9.56
C VAL A 95 -0.80 7.88 -8.70
N THR A 96 -0.93 6.55 -8.70
CA THR A 96 -0.13 5.68 -7.83
C THR A 96 1.35 5.68 -8.22
N PHE A 97 1.68 5.41 -9.47
CA PHE A 97 3.07 5.39 -9.91
C PHE A 97 3.71 6.79 -9.87
N GLY A 98 2.96 7.83 -10.23
CA GLY A 98 3.43 9.21 -10.11
C GLY A 98 3.79 9.57 -8.67
N ASN A 99 2.93 9.23 -7.71
CA ASN A 99 3.18 9.47 -6.31
C ASN A 99 4.36 8.62 -5.78
N VAL A 100 4.36 7.31 -6.06
CA VAL A 100 5.44 6.39 -5.60
C VAL A 100 6.81 6.87 -6.07
N ILE A 101 6.95 7.23 -7.36
CA ILE A 101 8.21 7.70 -7.91
C ILE A 101 8.69 8.95 -7.18
N LEU A 102 7.81 9.93 -6.97
CA LEU A 102 8.18 11.17 -6.28
C LEU A 102 8.51 10.90 -4.80
N VAL A 103 7.74 10.06 -4.12
CA VAL A 103 8.02 9.68 -2.72
C VAL A 103 9.38 9.00 -2.60
N LEU A 104 9.67 8.03 -3.44
CA LEU A 104 10.96 7.34 -3.42
C LEU A 104 12.11 8.31 -3.68
N PHE A 105 11.95 9.23 -4.62
CA PHE A 105 12.95 10.22 -4.94
C PHE A 105 13.19 11.21 -3.79
N PHE A 106 12.16 11.93 -3.35
CA PHE A 106 12.33 12.98 -2.32
C PHE A 106 12.65 12.41 -0.93
N CYS A 107 12.01 11.30 -0.56
CA CYS A 107 12.27 10.67 0.72
C CYS A 107 13.66 10.05 0.81
N SER A 108 14.20 9.53 -0.30
CA SER A 108 15.57 9.00 -0.29
C SER A 108 16.62 10.11 -0.17
N ILE A 109 16.45 11.23 -0.87
CA ILE A 109 17.31 12.40 -0.73
C ILE A 109 17.23 12.95 0.69
N GLY A 110 16.01 13.14 1.21
CA GLY A 110 15.82 13.61 2.59
C GLY A 110 16.41 12.65 3.62
N GLY A 111 16.16 11.35 3.48
CA GLY A 111 16.71 10.32 4.35
C GLY A 111 18.24 10.26 4.30
N TYR A 112 18.83 10.32 3.11
CA TYR A 112 20.28 10.41 2.93
C TYR A 112 20.84 11.66 3.59
N ALA A 113 20.24 12.83 3.37
CA ALA A 113 20.67 14.07 3.98
C ALA A 113 20.65 14.02 5.51
N PHE A 114 19.57 13.54 6.10
CA PHE A 114 19.47 13.34 7.56
C PHE A 114 20.32 12.18 8.08
N SER A 115 20.84 11.30 7.26
CA SER A 115 21.78 10.26 7.66
C SER A 115 23.21 10.80 7.70
N VAL A 116 23.67 11.31 6.59
CA VAL A 116 25.09 11.57 6.30
C VAL A 116 25.56 12.96 6.73
N TYR A 117 24.80 14.00 6.35
CA TYR A 117 25.24 15.36 6.62
C TYR A 117 25.10 15.75 8.09
N GLN A 118 26.05 16.56 8.58
CA GLN A 118 25.99 17.23 9.87
C GLN A 118 25.72 18.71 9.63
N PHE A 119 24.64 19.22 10.16
CA PHE A 119 24.25 20.63 10.06
C PHE A 119 23.59 21.13 11.33
N PRO A 120 23.65 22.44 11.62
CA PRO A 120 23.01 23.03 12.80
C PRO A 120 21.49 22.74 12.77
N GLY A 121 20.92 22.36 13.93
CA GLY A 121 19.49 22.08 14.04
C GLY A 121 19.03 20.72 13.52
N LYS A 122 19.89 19.86 12.96
CA LYS A 122 19.54 18.53 12.43
C LYS A 122 18.65 17.72 13.37
N LYS A 123 19.01 17.65 14.66
CA LYS A 123 18.22 16.89 15.66
C LYS A 123 16.83 17.47 15.86
N VAL A 124 16.73 18.79 15.93
CA VAL A 124 15.44 19.49 16.14
C VAL A 124 14.55 19.33 14.91
N LEU A 125 15.08 19.56 13.72
CA LEU A 125 14.33 19.38 12.47
C LEU A 125 13.84 17.95 12.30
N PHE A 126 14.69 16.97 12.63
CA PHE A 126 14.28 15.57 12.56
C PHE A 126 13.23 15.22 13.63
N ALA A 127 13.33 15.78 14.83
CA ALA A 127 12.31 15.60 15.88
C ALA A 127 10.96 16.23 15.46
N ILE A 128 10.96 17.41 14.84
CA ILE A 128 9.75 18.03 14.29
C ILE A 128 9.16 17.14 13.21
N LEU A 129 9.98 16.64 12.27
CA LEU A 129 9.53 15.71 11.22
C LEU A 129 8.86 14.48 11.82
N LEU A 130 9.45 13.85 12.83
CA LEU A 130 8.82 12.72 13.53
C LEU A 130 7.54 13.13 14.25
N GLY A 131 7.50 14.33 14.84
CA GLY A 131 6.31 14.89 15.48
C GLY A 131 5.11 15.01 14.53
N THR A 132 5.36 15.33 13.26
CA THR A 132 4.27 15.37 12.26
C THR A 132 3.59 14.01 12.03
N MET A 133 4.30 12.90 12.25
CA MET A 133 3.70 11.55 12.14
C MET A 133 2.69 11.25 13.26
N MET A 134 2.74 11.98 14.38
CA MET A 134 1.79 11.81 15.48
C MET A 134 0.43 12.47 15.19
N VAL A 135 0.36 13.36 14.20
CA VAL A 135 -0.88 14.01 13.79
C VAL A 135 -1.64 13.07 12.88
N PRO A 136 -2.85 12.62 13.26
CA PRO A 136 -3.64 11.73 12.41
C PRO A 136 -4.02 12.46 11.12
N TRP A 137 -3.84 11.79 9.99
CA TRP A 137 -4.16 12.32 8.67
C TRP A 137 -5.60 12.87 8.57
N THR A 138 -6.54 12.20 9.21
CA THR A 138 -7.96 12.61 9.23
C THR A 138 -8.18 14.00 9.81
N ALA A 139 -7.34 14.45 10.74
CA ALA A 139 -7.41 15.80 11.30
C ALA A 139 -6.96 16.88 10.29
N GLY A 140 -6.09 16.50 9.35
CA GLY A 140 -5.55 17.40 8.32
C GLY A 140 -6.35 17.45 7.01
N ILE A 141 -7.37 16.60 6.82
CA ILE A 141 -8.02 16.43 5.53
C ILE A 141 -8.78 17.70 5.06
N ILE A 142 -9.45 18.41 5.98
CA ILE A 142 -10.18 19.65 5.65
C ILE A 142 -9.20 20.78 5.30
N PRO A 143 -8.18 21.09 6.12
CA PRO A 143 -7.16 22.08 5.74
C PRO A 143 -6.46 21.74 4.42
N TRP A 144 -6.17 20.47 4.18
CA TRP A 144 -5.58 20.02 2.91
C TRP A 144 -6.51 20.33 1.73
N PHE A 145 -7.81 20.00 1.83
CA PHE A 145 -8.79 20.31 0.79
C PHE A 145 -8.88 21.82 0.49
N ILE A 146 -8.91 22.67 1.54
CA ILE A 146 -8.93 24.12 1.39
C ILE A 146 -7.67 24.60 0.67
N MET A 147 -6.51 24.05 1.00
CA MET A 147 -5.25 24.38 0.34
C MET A 147 -5.28 23.98 -1.14
N MET A 148 -5.73 22.78 -1.48
CA MET A 148 -5.88 22.34 -2.88
C MET A 148 -6.85 23.22 -3.66
N SER A 149 -7.95 23.64 -3.03
CA SER A 149 -8.92 24.56 -3.61
C SER A 149 -8.30 25.94 -3.92
N LYS A 150 -7.56 26.51 -2.96
CA LYS A 150 -6.87 27.80 -3.13
C LYS A 150 -5.78 27.77 -4.22
N LEU A 151 -5.12 26.62 -4.38
CA LEU A 151 -4.12 26.41 -5.44
C LEU A 151 -4.74 26.17 -6.83
N GLY A 152 -6.07 26.04 -6.92
CA GLY A 152 -6.75 25.69 -8.16
C GLY A 152 -6.53 24.24 -8.61
N TRP A 153 -6.16 23.35 -7.66
CA TRP A 153 -5.81 21.95 -7.93
C TRP A 153 -7.01 21.00 -7.77
N LEU A 154 -8.22 21.53 -7.58
CA LEU A 154 -9.42 20.69 -7.61
C LEU A 154 -9.56 20.01 -8.98
N ASN A 155 -10.05 18.78 -8.95
CA ASN A 155 -10.23 17.94 -10.13
C ASN A 155 -8.94 17.71 -10.93
N SER A 156 -7.80 17.57 -10.25
CA SER A 156 -6.49 17.30 -10.87
C SER A 156 -5.70 16.24 -10.12
N PHE A 157 -4.90 15.45 -10.84
CA PHE A 157 -4.05 14.42 -10.26
C PHE A 157 -2.87 15.00 -9.47
N GLN A 158 -2.43 16.19 -9.82
CA GLN A 158 -1.34 16.85 -9.07
C GLN A 158 -1.67 17.05 -7.59
N ALA A 159 -2.95 17.28 -7.24
CA ALA A 159 -3.39 17.38 -5.87
C ALA A 159 -3.21 16.06 -5.08
N LEU A 160 -3.27 14.91 -5.76
CA LEU A 160 -3.10 13.59 -5.17
C LEU A 160 -1.63 13.12 -5.16
N ILE A 161 -0.83 13.64 -6.10
CA ILE A 161 0.54 13.18 -6.32
C ILE A 161 1.55 14.03 -5.53
N ILE A 162 1.46 15.36 -5.62
CA ILE A 162 2.54 16.26 -5.17
C ILE A 162 2.56 16.45 -3.64
N PRO A 163 1.45 16.68 -2.92
CA PRO A 163 1.51 17.03 -1.51
C PRO A 163 2.17 16.00 -0.61
N SER A 164 2.10 14.73 -0.96
CA SER A 164 2.66 13.61 -0.19
C SER A 164 4.05 13.15 -0.66
N CYS A 165 4.66 13.81 -1.65
CA CYS A 165 5.92 13.37 -2.26
C CYS A 165 7.12 13.33 -1.30
N ALA A 166 7.09 14.09 -0.20
CA ALA A 166 8.12 14.12 0.84
C ALA A 166 7.48 13.91 2.22
N ASN A 167 6.95 12.72 2.48
CA ASN A 167 6.30 12.42 3.75
C ASN A 167 7.31 12.01 4.84
N ALA A 168 6.95 12.28 6.10
CA ALA A 168 7.82 12.07 7.24
C ALA A 168 8.21 10.59 7.43
N PHE A 169 7.28 9.66 7.21
CA PHE A 169 7.55 8.24 7.32
C PHE A 169 8.57 7.76 6.29
N GLY A 170 8.44 8.18 5.03
CA GLY A 170 9.38 7.82 3.98
C GLY A 170 10.79 8.35 4.23
N ILE A 171 10.92 9.61 4.70
CA ILE A 171 12.20 10.19 5.08
C ILE A 171 12.81 9.43 6.26
N PHE A 172 12.02 9.13 7.30
CA PHE A 172 12.45 8.32 8.44
C PHE A 172 12.94 6.93 8.00
N TRP A 173 12.16 6.23 7.17
CA TRP A 173 12.47 4.91 6.66
C TRP A 173 13.81 4.89 5.91
N MET A 174 13.95 5.81 4.96
CA MET A 174 15.19 5.92 4.17
C MET A 174 16.39 6.31 5.02
N ARG A 175 16.21 7.23 5.98
CA ARG A 175 17.29 7.58 6.92
C ARG A 175 17.75 6.39 7.74
N GLN A 176 16.83 5.61 8.31
CA GLN A 176 17.17 4.42 9.11
C GLN A 176 17.91 3.38 8.26
N TYR A 177 17.48 3.20 7.03
CA TYR A 177 18.17 2.27 6.13
C TYR A 177 19.57 2.77 5.75
N CYS A 178 19.72 4.05 5.43
CA CYS A 178 21.03 4.66 5.14
C CYS A 178 21.99 4.51 6.32
N GLN A 179 21.54 4.81 7.55
CA GLN A 179 22.40 4.71 8.74
C GLN A 179 22.94 3.31 8.99
N ASN A 180 22.15 2.29 8.67
CA ASN A 180 22.51 0.91 8.96
C ASN A 180 23.29 0.22 7.83
N ASN A 181 23.19 0.73 6.59
CA ASN A 181 23.68 0.00 5.41
C ASN A 181 24.67 0.79 4.55
N VAL A 182 24.84 2.08 4.79
CA VAL A 182 25.76 2.93 4.01
C VAL A 182 26.98 3.28 4.86
N PRO A 183 28.15 2.69 4.60
CA PRO A 183 29.38 3.06 5.29
C PRO A 183 29.79 4.49 4.93
N VAL A 184 30.09 5.31 5.94
CA VAL A 184 30.55 6.70 5.74
C VAL A 184 31.86 6.74 4.95
N SER A 185 32.74 5.76 5.18
CA SER A 185 34.03 5.63 4.45
C SER A 185 33.84 5.53 2.92
N LEU A 186 32.75 4.92 2.45
CA LEU A 186 32.46 4.84 1.03
C LEU A 186 32.15 6.21 0.42
N ILE A 187 31.45 7.06 1.17
CA ILE A 187 31.14 8.44 0.76
C ILE A 187 32.41 9.31 0.77
N GLU A 188 33.25 9.15 1.81
CA GLU A 188 34.50 9.87 1.93
C GLU A 188 35.48 9.51 0.80
N ALA A 189 35.59 8.22 0.46
CA ALA A 189 36.41 7.78 -0.67
C ALA A 189 35.91 8.40 -1.99
N ALA A 190 34.59 8.35 -2.25
CA ALA A 190 34.04 8.97 -3.45
C ALA A 190 34.23 10.49 -3.53
N ARG A 191 34.29 11.19 -2.38
CA ARG A 191 34.64 12.61 -2.33
C ARG A 191 36.12 12.86 -2.64
N ILE A 192 37.00 12.00 -2.14
CA ILE A 192 38.46 12.07 -2.44
C ILE A 192 38.69 11.84 -3.94
N ASP A 193 37.89 10.93 -4.57
CA ASP A 193 37.90 10.69 -6.01
C ASP A 193 37.28 11.84 -6.84
N GLY A 194 36.87 12.94 -6.20
CA GLY A 194 36.34 14.14 -6.87
C GLY A 194 34.89 14.01 -7.34
N CYS A 195 34.13 13.02 -6.87
CA CYS A 195 32.74 12.89 -7.22
C CYS A 195 31.86 14.00 -6.61
N SER A 196 30.96 14.57 -7.40
CA SER A 196 29.95 15.50 -6.88
C SER A 196 28.94 14.77 -5.97
N GLU A 197 28.28 15.49 -5.05
CA GLU A 197 27.29 14.91 -4.12
C GLU A 197 26.12 14.21 -4.87
N TRP A 198 25.70 14.76 -6.01
CA TRP A 198 24.70 14.12 -6.87
C TRP A 198 25.22 12.81 -7.49
N THR A 199 26.48 12.79 -7.91
CA THR A 199 27.12 11.56 -8.43
C THR A 199 27.21 10.50 -7.34
N ILE A 200 27.61 10.90 -6.14
CA ILE A 200 27.66 10.01 -4.96
C ILE A 200 26.27 9.46 -4.68
N PHE A 201 25.24 10.32 -4.62
CA PHE A 201 23.88 9.87 -4.36
C PHE A 201 23.40 8.87 -5.42
N PHE A 202 23.45 9.20 -6.71
CA PHE A 202 22.86 8.36 -7.73
C PHE A 202 23.70 7.11 -8.07
N ARG A 203 25.03 7.21 -8.06
CA ARG A 203 25.90 6.10 -8.48
C ARG A 203 26.37 5.21 -7.34
N VAL A 204 26.44 5.73 -6.12
CA VAL A 204 26.94 4.98 -4.97
C VAL A 204 25.79 4.63 -4.01
N ILE A 205 25.04 5.63 -3.56
CA ILE A 205 24.05 5.46 -2.50
C ILE A 205 22.77 4.81 -3.00
N ALA A 206 22.15 5.32 -4.08
CA ALA A 206 20.89 4.82 -4.59
C ALA A 206 20.90 3.31 -4.95
N PRO A 207 21.99 2.74 -5.51
CA PRO A 207 22.08 1.29 -5.68
C PRO A 207 22.05 0.49 -4.37
N ILE A 208 22.65 1.00 -3.30
CA ILE A 208 22.63 0.37 -1.97
C ILE A 208 21.22 0.42 -1.37
N LEU A 209 20.45 1.48 -1.67
CA LEU A 209 19.08 1.67 -1.17
C LEU A 209 18.01 0.81 -1.89
N LYS A 210 18.36 0.01 -2.90
CA LYS A 210 17.38 -0.80 -3.66
C LYS A 210 16.40 -1.59 -2.79
N PRO A 211 16.81 -2.30 -1.70
CA PRO A 211 15.86 -3.02 -0.86
C PRO A 211 14.91 -2.06 -0.09
N ALA A 212 15.40 -0.89 0.33
CA ALA A 212 14.59 0.13 0.98
C ALA A 212 13.58 0.75 0.00
N TYR A 213 13.98 0.98 -1.26
CA TYR A 213 13.07 1.42 -2.32
C TYR A 213 11.97 0.40 -2.56
N ALA A 214 12.30 -0.89 -2.64
CA ALA A 214 11.30 -1.94 -2.83
C ALA A 214 10.28 -1.95 -1.68
N SER A 215 10.75 -1.92 -0.43
CA SER A 215 9.88 -1.96 0.75
C SER A 215 9.00 -0.71 0.85
N LEU A 216 9.59 0.49 0.77
CA LEU A 216 8.84 1.74 0.83
C LEU A 216 7.90 1.90 -0.38
N GLY A 217 8.37 1.48 -1.56
CA GLY A 217 7.59 1.54 -2.80
C GLY A 217 6.33 0.67 -2.73
N ILE A 218 6.43 -0.56 -2.23
CA ILE A 218 5.27 -1.45 -2.05
C ILE A 218 4.29 -0.84 -1.04
N MET A 219 4.79 -0.36 0.11
CA MET A 219 3.93 0.25 1.12
C MET A 219 3.18 1.47 0.58
N GLN A 220 3.90 2.35 -0.12
CA GLN A 220 3.32 3.56 -0.71
C GLN A 220 2.35 3.22 -1.84
N PHE A 221 2.70 2.23 -2.69
CA PHE A 221 1.82 1.75 -3.74
C PHE A 221 0.47 1.29 -3.17
N VAL A 222 0.49 0.42 -2.16
CA VAL A 222 -0.72 -0.11 -1.53
C VAL A 222 -1.55 1.02 -0.91
N ASN A 223 -0.91 1.98 -0.25
CA ASN A 223 -1.60 3.11 0.36
C ASN A 223 -2.32 3.97 -0.69
N VAL A 224 -1.63 4.36 -1.76
CA VAL A 224 -2.19 5.26 -2.79
C VAL A 224 -3.19 4.52 -3.69
N TRP A 225 -2.91 3.25 -4.02
CA TRP A 225 -3.80 2.43 -4.84
C TRP A 225 -5.17 2.23 -4.19
N ASN A 226 -5.20 2.05 -2.87
CA ASN A 226 -6.43 1.85 -2.11
C ASN A 226 -7.04 3.16 -1.58
N ASP A 227 -6.41 4.31 -1.83
CA ASP A 227 -6.96 5.57 -1.35
C ASP A 227 -8.26 5.92 -2.06
N PHE A 228 -9.28 6.09 -1.27
CA PHE A 228 -10.61 6.50 -1.70
C PHE A 228 -10.92 7.93 -1.26
N MET A 229 -10.43 8.33 -0.08
CA MET A 229 -10.86 9.56 0.57
C MET A 229 -10.36 10.83 -0.15
N GLN A 230 -9.07 10.88 -0.50
CA GLN A 230 -8.51 12.03 -1.20
C GLN A 230 -9.11 12.19 -2.61
N PRO A 231 -9.18 11.12 -3.44
CA PRO A 231 -9.88 11.16 -4.72
C PRO A 231 -11.34 11.63 -4.60
N LEU A 232 -12.09 11.14 -3.60
CA LEU A 232 -13.49 11.55 -3.37
C LEU A 232 -13.64 13.06 -3.13
N MET A 233 -12.72 13.66 -2.41
CA MET A 233 -12.75 15.08 -2.10
C MET A 233 -12.32 15.97 -3.28
N ILE A 234 -11.35 15.51 -4.06
CA ILE A 234 -10.71 16.33 -5.10
C ILE A 234 -11.32 16.11 -6.49
N LEU A 235 -11.59 14.84 -6.86
CA LEU A 235 -12.02 14.50 -8.22
C LEU A 235 -13.54 14.57 -8.32
N ARG A 236 -14.02 15.33 -9.30
CA ARG A 236 -15.46 15.54 -9.52
C ARG A 236 -15.94 15.02 -10.88
N ARG A 237 -15.04 14.94 -11.86
CA ARG A 237 -15.37 14.51 -13.21
C ARG A 237 -15.22 13.00 -13.34
N PRO A 238 -16.21 12.28 -13.93
CA PRO A 238 -16.13 10.83 -14.12
C PRO A 238 -14.86 10.37 -14.84
N GLU A 239 -14.37 11.17 -15.81
CA GLU A 239 -13.19 10.84 -16.60
C GLU A 239 -11.88 10.86 -15.79
N LYS A 240 -11.89 11.45 -14.59
CA LYS A 240 -10.73 11.54 -13.70
C LYS A 240 -10.82 10.62 -12.48
N MET A 241 -11.90 9.90 -12.34
CA MET A 241 -12.06 9.00 -11.19
C MET A 241 -10.99 7.92 -11.19
N THR A 242 -10.43 7.68 -9.99
CA THR A 242 -9.59 6.52 -9.72
C THR A 242 -10.44 5.26 -9.57
N LEU A 243 -9.83 4.09 -9.69
CA LEU A 243 -10.54 2.82 -9.63
C LEU A 243 -11.38 2.64 -8.33
N PRO A 244 -10.82 2.86 -7.10
CA PRO A 244 -11.63 2.76 -5.88
C PRO A 244 -12.80 3.74 -5.85
N LEU A 245 -12.60 4.97 -6.33
CA LEU A 245 -13.66 5.97 -6.39
C LEU A 245 -14.76 5.58 -7.38
N MET A 246 -14.38 5.11 -8.56
CA MET A 246 -15.31 4.62 -9.58
C MET A 246 -16.12 3.43 -9.08
N LEU A 247 -15.48 2.44 -8.44
CA LEU A 247 -16.18 1.28 -7.87
C LEU A 247 -17.23 1.69 -6.82
N LYS A 248 -16.98 2.75 -6.05
CA LYS A 248 -17.96 3.28 -5.09
C LYS A 248 -19.20 3.82 -5.81
N THR A 249 -19.07 4.45 -6.97
CA THR A 249 -20.24 4.93 -7.73
C THR A 249 -21.13 3.79 -8.26
N MET A 250 -20.57 2.58 -8.42
CA MET A 250 -21.35 1.41 -8.82
C MET A 250 -22.13 0.77 -7.65
N VAL A 251 -21.67 0.95 -6.41
CA VAL A 251 -22.25 0.30 -5.21
C VAL A 251 -23.25 1.22 -4.50
N GLY A 252 -23.21 2.51 -4.77
CA GLY A 252 -24.03 3.46 -4.07
C GLY A 252 -25.19 3.95 -4.92
N ASP A 253 -26.34 3.63 -4.58
CA ASP A 253 -27.54 4.42 -4.26
C ASP A 253 -28.56 3.52 -3.61
#